data_6cb57be58ef2ba925b4bcadfaf9073b7
#
_entry.id   6cb57be58ef2ba925b4bcadfaf9073b7
#
_cell.length_a   1.000
_cell.length_b   1.000
_cell.length_c   1.000
_cell.angle_alpha   90.00
_cell.angle_beta   90.00
_cell.angle_gamma   90.00
#
_symmetry.space_group_name_H-M   'P 1'
#
loop_
_entity.id
_entity.type
_entity.pdbx_description
1 polymer ?
#
loop_
_entity_poly.entity_id
_entity_poly.type
_entity_poly.pdbx_seq_one_letter_code
_entity_poly.pdbx_strand_id
1 'polypeptide(L)'
;MFNRFVRHYLTIKTREIPNINKVYEAFKRYQQERGIETEDLLKDLQKYCGYFCQIVFKKEADKDLNKALGFLVDLEMDVIYPLLLELYSDYRDGVLSEQDFIPIIYLTESYICRRAVCGIPSNGLNKFFPSFTKKIDKKQYLKSVEEHFGSLTGNQKFPNDFEFKDSFITKELYGRDKTKKKKTRYFLERLENFGTEEPVNTQECTIEHIMPQTLEEEWERDLGENFQAIHDKYLHTIGNLTLTGYNKEYSNNSFQEKRDMEKGFKQSPLRLNQSLKDLESFGEEQIEKRANDLADWALKIWTYPKLEAETLEKYKPKKEKKTYDLSSYKFSSNSRELFDILRKEIKALDERITENFMKHYITYKHDTIFASIAPLKYELNLILNMDFSELQDEIEEKLKIRNVSKTGHLGVGDVEVKLKTKENIPYCLGLIKQALEKQMGGRTGNKNPTY
;
A
#
# COMPACT_ATOMS: atom_id res chain seq x y z
N MET A 1 -19.09 24.17 -2.27
CA MET A 1 -17.79 24.60 -1.74
C MET A 1 -17.90 25.14 -0.32
N PHE A 2 -18.81 26.08 0.00
CA PHE A 2 -18.92 26.70 1.31
C PHE A 2 -19.14 25.70 2.46
N ASN A 3 -20.12 24.80 2.36
CA ASN A 3 -20.36 23.77 3.39
C ASN A 3 -19.13 22.86 3.64
N ARG A 4 -18.35 22.58 2.59
CA ARG A 4 -17.10 21.84 2.70
C ARG A 4 -16.07 22.62 3.53
N PHE A 5 -15.88 23.91 3.25
CA PHE A 5 -15.02 24.79 4.04
C PHE A 5 -15.47 24.84 5.50
N VAL A 6 -16.75 25.13 5.77
CA VAL A 6 -17.29 25.23 7.15
C VAL A 6 -17.10 23.90 7.91
N ARG A 7 -17.25 22.77 7.23
CA ARG A 7 -16.96 21.46 7.82
C ARG A 7 -15.51 21.34 8.28
N HIS A 8 -14.54 21.75 7.45
CA HIS A 8 -13.12 21.72 7.80
C HIS A 8 -12.80 22.71 8.93
N TYR A 9 -13.35 23.91 8.87
CA TYR A 9 -13.25 24.91 9.93
C TYR A 9 -13.73 24.36 11.27
N LEU A 10 -14.93 23.79 11.33
CA LEU A 10 -15.46 23.17 12.54
C LEU A 10 -14.59 22.01 13.01
N THR A 11 -14.09 21.20 12.09
CA THR A 11 -13.17 20.09 12.43
C THR A 11 -11.93 20.58 13.16
N ILE A 12 -11.35 21.70 12.75
CA ILE A 12 -10.22 22.33 13.44
C ILE A 12 -10.62 22.81 14.84
N LYS A 13 -11.74 23.51 14.93
CA LYS A 13 -12.17 24.17 16.16
C LYS A 13 -12.70 23.19 17.23
N THR A 14 -13.38 22.12 16.79
CA THR A 14 -14.00 21.15 17.69
C THR A 14 -13.25 19.84 17.80
N ARG A 15 -12.38 19.52 16.83
CA ARG A 15 -11.74 18.19 16.62
C ARG A 15 -12.74 17.07 16.29
N GLU A 16 -13.98 17.43 16.04
CA GLU A 16 -15.00 16.52 15.56
C GLU A 16 -15.26 16.79 14.08
N ILE A 17 -15.60 15.72 13.34
CA ILE A 17 -15.90 15.84 11.91
C ILE A 17 -17.41 15.89 11.73
N PRO A 18 -18.00 17.05 11.46
CA PRO A 18 -19.44 17.16 11.27
C PRO A 18 -19.92 16.35 10.05
N ASN A 19 -21.11 15.78 10.13
CA ASN A 19 -21.75 15.25 8.93
C ASN A 19 -21.99 16.41 7.93
N ILE A 20 -21.64 16.20 6.67
CA ILE A 20 -21.73 17.21 5.62
C ILE A 20 -23.14 17.81 5.47
N ASN A 21 -24.17 16.98 5.71
CA ASN A 21 -25.57 17.39 5.63
C ASN A 21 -26.08 18.12 6.90
N LYS A 22 -25.28 18.15 7.98
CA LYS A 22 -25.60 18.77 9.28
C LYS A 22 -24.59 19.83 9.68
N VAL A 23 -23.89 20.41 8.71
CA VAL A 23 -22.83 21.43 8.97
C VAL A 23 -23.44 22.67 9.60
N TYR A 24 -24.63 23.08 9.19
CA TYR A 24 -25.31 24.25 9.74
C TYR A 24 -25.65 24.06 11.22
N GLU A 25 -26.26 22.95 11.59
CA GLU A 25 -26.59 22.63 12.98
C GLU A 25 -25.33 22.51 13.85
N ALA A 26 -24.26 21.91 13.30
CA ALA A 26 -22.97 21.83 13.98
C ALA A 26 -22.34 23.19 14.21
N PHE A 27 -22.44 24.11 13.24
CA PHE A 27 -21.94 25.47 13.35
C PHE A 27 -22.70 26.28 14.42
N LYS A 28 -24.05 26.20 14.40
CA LYS A 28 -24.89 26.86 15.39
C LYS A 28 -24.60 26.36 16.81
N ARG A 29 -24.47 25.04 16.98
CA ARG A 29 -24.11 24.43 18.25
C ARG A 29 -22.73 24.91 18.74
N TYR A 30 -21.71 24.93 17.86
CA TYR A 30 -20.38 25.40 18.18
C TYR A 30 -20.39 26.84 18.71
N GLN A 31 -21.12 27.76 18.06
CA GLN A 31 -21.27 29.14 18.52
C GLN A 31 -21.90 29.21 19.91
N GLN A 32 -23.02 28.49 20.12
CA GLN A 32 -23.78 28.50 21.38
C GLN A 32 -22.97 27.91 22.55
N GLU A 33 -22.35 26.75 22.35
CA GLU A 33 -21.59 26.06 23.41
C GLU A 33 -20.31 26.81 23.83
N ARG A 34 -19.75 27.59 22.93
CA ARG A 34 -18.53 28.37 23.17
C ARG A 34 -18.79 29.80 23.64
N GLY A 35 -20.03 30.28 23.53
CA GLY A 35 -20.39 31.63 23.87
C GLY A 35 -19.62 32.68 23.05
N ILE A 36 -19.30 32.38 21.77
CA ILE A 36 -18.49 33.25 20.93
C ILE A 36 -19.38 34.40 20.40
N GLU A 37 -18.92 35.61 20.58
CA GLU A 37 -19.58 36.79 20.01
C GLU A 37 -19.60 36.68 18.48
N THR A 38 -20.74 37.09 17.88
CA THR A 38 -20.97 36.91 16.44
C THR A 38 -19.90 37.59 15.60
N GLU A 39 -19.45 38.79 16.00
CA GLU A 39 -18.43 39.53 15.28
C GLU A 39 -17.07 38.80 15.28
N ASP A 40 -16.66 38.27 16.42
CA ASP A 40 -15.39 37.53 16.54
C ASP A 40 -15.44 36.20 15.77
N LEU A 41 -16.60 35.52 15.80
CA LEU A 41 -16.82 34.31 15.02
C LEU A 41 -16.73 34.58 13.52
N LEU A 42 -17.32 35.66 13.05
CA LEU A 42 -17.27 36.05 11.63
C LEU A 42 -15.86 36.47 11.18
N LYS A 43 -15.11 37.18 12.00
CA LYS A 43 -13.70 37.53 11.74
C LYS A 43 -12.84 36.26 11.61
N ASP A 44 -12.98 35.33 12.55
CA ASP A 44 -12.22 34.05 12.54
C ASP A 44 -12.62 33.21 11.33
N LEU A 45 -13.93 33.11 11.03
CA LEU A 45 -14.41 32.39 9.85
C LEU A 45 -13.87 33.00 8.55
N GLN A 46 -13.85 34.36 8.45
CA GLN A 46 -13.30 35.05 7.30
C GLN A 46 -11.81 34.79 7.12
N LYS A 47 -11.03 34.80 8.22
CA LYS A 47 -9.60 34.48 8.23
C LYS A 47 -9.35 33.10 7.61
N TYR A 48 -10.01 32.06 8.13
CA TYR A 48 -9.84 30.70 7.63
C TYR A 48 -10.43 30.46 6.24
N CYS A 49 -11.50 31.19 5.88
CA CYS A 49 -12.04 31.15 4.51
C CYS A 49 -11.01 31.72 3.50
N GLY A 50 -10.34 32.79 3.86
CA GLY A 50 -9.24 33.35 3.07
C GLY A 50 -8.14 32.31 2.84
N TYR A 51 -7.70 31.62 3.91
CA TYR A 51 -6.69 30.57 3.82
C TYR A 51 -7.14 29.40 2.93
N PHE A 52 -8.37 28.96 3.10
CA PHE A 52 -8.94 27.90 2.27
C PHE A 52 -8.98 28.29 0.79
N CYS A 53 -9.35 29.55 0.49
CA CYS A 53 -9.36 30.05 -0.88
C CYS A 53 -7.94 30.15 -1.48
N GLN A 54 -6.96 30.60 -0.72
CA GLN A 54 -5.56 30.64 -1.18
C GLN A 54 -5.07 29.25 -1.57
N ILE A 55 -5.35 28.25 -0.74
CA ILE A 55 -4.94 26.85 -0.97
C ILE A 55 -5.70 26.27 -2.17
N VAL A 56 -7.05 26.25 -2.11
CA VAL A 56 -7.88 25.51 -3.10
C VAL A 56 -7.79 26.11 -4.50
N PHE A 57 -7.69 27.44 -4.62
CA PHE A 57 -7.58 28.12 -5.90
C PHE A 57 -6.13 28.35 -6.35
N LYS A 58 -5.15 27.79 -5.61
CA LYS A 58 -3.71 27.91 -5.92
C LYS A 58 -3.31 29.39 -6.10
N LYS A 59 -3.68 30.23 -5.14
CA LYS A 59 -3.46 31.70 -5.18
C LYS A 59 -2.44 32.19 -4.16
N GLU A 60 -1.62 31.29 -3.60
CA GLU A 60 -0.53 31.69 -2.73
C GLU A 60 0.47 32.55 -3.51
N ALA A 61 0.93 33.63 -2.89
CA ALA A 61 1.82 34.61 -3.53
C ALA A 61 3.21 34.01 -3.75
N ASP A 62 3.71 33.25 -2.79
CA ASP A 62 4.97 32.54 -2.95
C ASP A 62 4.78 31.38 -3.93
N LYS A 63 5.63 31.35 -4.97
CA LYS A 63 5.52 30.39 -6.08
C LYS A 63 5.80 28.95 -5.64
N ASP A 64 6.80 28.75 -4.78
CA ASP A 64 7.22 27.42 -4.36
C ASP A 64 6.21 26.83 -3.38
N LEU A 65 5.73 27.63 -2.44
CA LEU A 65 4.66 27.26 -1.54
C LEU A 65 3.36 26.98 -2.31
N ASN A 66 3.01 27.84 -3.29
CA ASN A 66 1.84 27.63 -4.14
C ASN A 66 1.91 26.33 -4.94
N LYS A 67 3.09 26.03 -5.49
CA LYS A 67 3.37 24.77 -6.21
C LYS A 67 3.21 23.56 -5.29
N ALA A 68 3.81 23.60 -4.09
CA ALA A 68 3.74 22.53 -3.12
C ALA A 68 2.29 22.27 -2.65
N LEU A 69 1.56 23.32 -2.27
CA LEU A 69 0.13 23.22 -1.92
C LEU A 69 -0.71 22.70 -3.08
N GLY A 70 -0.39 23.11 -4.31
CA GLY A 70 -1.04 22.65 -5.54
C GLY A 70 -1.00 21.14 -5.69
N PHE A 71 0.10 20.46 -5.36
CA PHE A 71 0.20 19.00 -5.43
C PHE A 71 -0.78 18.31 -4.49
N LEU A 72 -0.96 18.84 -3.27
CA LEU A 72 -1.94 18.27 -2.33
C LEU A 72 -3.39 18.51 -2.77
N VAL A 73 -3.66 19.66 -3.41
CA VAL A 73 -4.99 19.94 -4.00
C VAL A 73 -5.31 18.97 -5.13
N ASP A 74 -4.32 18.67 -5.99
CA ASP A 74 -4.47 17.77 -7.13
C ASP A 74 -4.70 16.30 -6.72
N LEU A 75 -4.32 15.92 -5.50
CA LEU A 75 -4.67 14.61 -4.92
C LEU A 75 -6.17 14.45 -4.61
N GLU A 76 -6.95 15.54 -4.64
CA GLU A 76 -8.40 15.58 -4.38
C GLU A 76 -8.81 14.90 -3.04
N MET A 77 -8.02 15.02 -2.00
CA MET A 77 -8.27 14.41 -0.69
C MET A 77 -8.79 15.41 0.34
N ASP A 78 -10.09 15.40 0.58
CA ASP A 78 -10.76 16.31 1.54
C ASP A 78 -10.22 16.23 2.96
N VAL A 79 -9.77 15.07 3.38
CA VAL A 79 -9.37 14.79 4.76
C VAL A 79 -8.11 15.54 5.20
N ILE A 80 -7.33 16.09 4.28
CA ILE A 80 -6.09 16.84 4.58
C ILE A 80 -6.34 18.31 4.92
N TYR A 81 -7.48 18.90 4.51
CA TYR A 81 -7.71 20.34 4.68
C TYR A 81 -7.70 20.82 6.13
N PRO A 82 -8.19 20.08 7.13
CA PRO A 82 -8.02 20.49 8.52
C PRO A 82 -6.55 20.68 8.90
N LEU A 83 -5.66 19.76 8.49
CA LEU A 83 -4.22 19.91 8.71
C LEU A 83 -3.66 21.12 7.95
N LEU A 84 -3.96 21.24 6.65
CA LEU A 84 -3.46 22.34 5.83
C LEU A 84 -3.85 23.70 6.37
N LEU A 85 -5.09 23.86 6.83
CA LEU A 85 -5.58 25.13 7.38
C LEU A 85 -4.89 25.47 8.72
N GLU A 86 -4.57 24.50 9.55
CA GLU A 86 -3.82 24.73 10.80
C GLU A 86 -2.36 25.11 10.48
N LEU A 87 -1.70 24.37 9.59
CA LEU A 87 -0.34 24.70 9.16
C LEU A 87 -0.27 26.10 8.52
N TYR A 88 -1.23 26.40 7.66
CA TYR A 88 -1.31 27.68 6.99
C TYR A 88 -1.58 28.83 7.97
N SER A 89 -2.40 28.62 9.00
CA SER A 89 -2.58 29.59 10.09
C SER A 89 -1.28 29.81 10.86
N ASP A 90 -0.57 28.75 11.25
CA ASP A 90 0.72 28.86 11.92
C ASP A 90 1.77 29.58 11.06
N TYR A 91 1.76 29.35 9.75
CA TYR A 91 2.60 30.08 8.81
C TYR A 91 2.28 31.57 8.77
N ARG A 92 1.00 31.94 8.64
CA ARG A 92 0.54 33.35 8.59
C ARG A 92 0.73 34.06 9.94
N ASP A 93 0.71 33.34 11.03
CA ASP A 93 0.93 33.87 12.38
C ASP A 93 2.44 33.90 12.75
N GLY A 94 3.35 33.51 11.82
CA GLY A 94 4.81 33.52 11.99
C GLY A 94 5.36 32.42 12.91
N VAL A 95 4.54 31.44 13.26
CA VAL A 95 4.93 30.29 14.11
C VAL A 95 5.63 29.23 13.27
N LEU A 96 5.21 29.02 12.03
CA LEU A 96 5.80 28.09 11.07
C LEU A 96 6.52 28.88 9.98
N SER A 97 7.82 28.66 9.81
CA SER A 97 8.61 29.25 8.73
C SER A 97 8.24 28.63 7.39
N GLU A 98 8.42 29.38 6.29
CA GLU A 98 8.25 28.84 4.94
C GLU A 98 9.24 27.71 4.65
N GLN A 99 10.47 27.83 5.16
CA GLN A 99 11.53 26.84 5.02
C GLN A 99 11.16 25.49 5.64
N ASP A 100 10.33 25.47 6.68
CA ASP A 100 9.80 24.26 7.29
C ASP A 100 8.47 23.84 6.64
N PHE A 101 7.64 24.81 6.24
CA PHE A 101 6.29 24.53 5.73
C PHE A 101 6.31 23.76 4.41
N ILE A 102 7.13 24.20 3.45
CA ILE A 102 7.24 23.53 2.13
C ILE A 102 7.66 22.05 2.28
N PRO A 103 8.73 21.69 3.03
CA PRO A 103 9.07 20.30 3.31
C PRO A 103 7.95 19.50 4.00
N ILE A 104 7.20 20.12 4.92
CA ILE A 104 6.06 19.46 5.59
C ILE A 104 4.95 19.12 4.58
N ILE A 105 4.67 20.00 3.62
CA ILE A 105 3.71 19.75 2.54
C ILE A 105 4.18 18.57 1.69
N TYR A 106 5.45 18.54 1.27
CA TYR A 106 6.01 17.43 0.49
C TYR A 106 6.01 16.10 1.26
N LEU A 107 6.30 16.11 2.56
CA LEU A 107 6.17 14.90 3.39
C LEU A 107 4.72 14.43 3.51
N THR A 108 3.78 15.36 3.60
CA THR A 108 2.35 15.02 3.63
C THR A 108 1.89 14.40 2.30
N GLU A 109 2.33 14.97 1.17
CA GLU A 109 2.14 14.39 -0.17
C GLU A 109 2.73 12.98 -0.25
N SER A 110 3.99 12.84 0.16
CA SER A 110 4.70 11.55 0.17
C SER A 110 3.99 10.50 1.00
N TYR A 111 3.55 10.85 2.21
CA TYR A 111 2.80 9.95 3.07
C TYR A 111 1.54 9.41 2.39
N ILE A 112 0.78 10.28 1.73
CA ILE A 112 -0.45 9.91 1.03
C ILE A 112 -0.15 9.04 -0.19
N CYS A 113 0.82 9.44 -1.02
CA CYS A 113 1.19 8.74 -2.25
C CYS A 113 1.78 7.36 -1.96
N ARG A 114 2.73 7.26 -1.02
CA ARG A 114 3.33 5.97 -0.64
C ARG A 114 2.29 4.99 -0.10
N ARG A 115 1.37 5.46 0.74
CA ARG A 115 0.28 4.62 1.25
C ARG A 115 -0.66 4.14 0.14
N ALA A 116 -0.99 5.02 -0.81
CA ALA A 116 -1.84 4.67 -1.95
C ALA A 116 -1.17 3.59 -2.83
N VAL A 117 0.11 3.74 -3.13
CA VAL A 117 0.90 2.77 -3.88
C VAL A 117 1.02 1.46 -3.12
N CYS A 118 1.33 1.48 -1.83
CA CYS A 118 1.42 0.27 -0.99
C CYS A 118 0.07 -0.36 -0.66
N GLY A 119 -1.06 0.20 -1.14
CA GLY A 119 -2.39 -0.35 -0.90
C GLY A 119 -2.86 -0.25 0.55
N ILE A 120 -2.33 0.70 1.34
CA ILE A 120 -2.75 0.89 2.72
C ILE A 120 -4.07 1.66 2.75
N PRO A 121 -5.11 1.15 3.40
CA PRO A 121 -6.43 1.78 3.44
C PRO A 121 -6.39 3.21 3.98
N SER A 122 -7.18 4.11 3.37
CA SER A 122 -7.31 5.52 3.78
C SER A 122 -8.31 5.75 4.91
N ASN A 123 -9.03 4.72 5.37
CA ASN A 123 -10.16 4.84 6.30
C ASN A 123 -9.87 5.54 7.63
N GLY A 124 -8.63 5.59 8.08
CA GLY A 124 -8.26 6.27 9.33
C GLY A 124 -7.78 7.71 9.17
N LEU A 125 -7.55 8.17 7.94
CA LEU A 125 -6.94 9.48 7.67
C LEU A 125 -7.84 10.66 8.08
N ASN A 126 -9.15 10.46 8.04
CA ASN A 126 -10.12 11.47 8.50
C ASN A 126 -9.99 11.79 10.00
N LYS A 127 -9.55 10.85 10.84
CA LYS A 127 -9.28 11.06 12.27
C LYS A 127 -7.82 11.43 12.52
N PHE A 128 -6.92 10.97 11.67
CA PHE A 128 -5.49 11.20 11.76
C PHE A 128 -5.13 12.68 11.54
N PHE A 129 -5.47 13.26 10.40
CA PHE A 129 -5.07 14.63 10.07
C PHE A 129 -5.64 15.71 11.02
N PRO A 130 -6.91 15.65 11.47
CA PRO A 130 -7.40 16.64 12.46
C PRO A 130 -6.71 16.58 13.82
N SER A 131 -6.02 15.50 14.15
CA SER A 131 -5.29 15.34 15.41
C SER A 131 -3.77 15.50 15.27
N PHE A 132 -3.28 15.64 14.06
CA PHE A 132 -1.86 15.61 13.74
C PHE A 132 -1.07 16.69 14.47
N THR A 133 -1.51 17.94 14.39
CA THR A 133 -0.83 19.11 14.98
C THR A 133 -0.71 19.08 16.50
N LYS A 134 -1.57 18.29 17.19
CA LYS A 134 -1.49 18.12 18.66
C LYS A 134 -0.20 17.45 19.14
N LYS A 135 0.47 16.72 18.28
CA LYS A 135 1.69 15.99 18.58
C LYS A 135 2.95 16.70 18.10
N ILE A 136 2.81 17.87 17.52
CA ILE A 136 3.91 18.61 16.92
C ILE A 136 4.46 19.64 17.91
N ASP A 137 5.77 19.57 18.12
CA ASP A 137 6.49 20.64 18.81
C ASP A 137 6.74 21.81 17.83
N LYS A 138 6.00 22.90 18.02
CA LYS A 138 6.09 24.07 17.17
C LYS A 138 7.43 24.80 17.26
N LYS A 139 8.29 24.49 18.25
CA LYS A 139 9.65 25.05 18.35
C LYS A 139 10.65 24.33 17.44
N GLN A 140 10.36 23.06 17.08
CA GLN A 140 11.13 22.24 16.15
C GLN A 140 10.19 21.64 15.12
N TYR A 141 9.51 22.51 14.37
CA TYR A 141 8.32 22.17 13.62
C TYR A 141 8.58 21.00 12.63
N LEU A 142 9.48 21.17 11.67
CA LEU A 142 9.80 20.15 10.67
C LEU A 142 10.29 18.85 11.32
N LYS A 143 11.25 18.97 12.26
CA LYS A 143 11.81 17.78 12.95
C LYS A 143 10.73 16.97 13.65
N SER A 144 9.83 17.63 14.39
CA SER A 144 8.76 16.92 15.10
C SER A 144 7.71 16.32 14.16
N VAL A 145 7.47 16.93 13.00
CA VAL A 145 6.64 16.35 11.94
C VAL A 145 7.29 15.09 11.37
N GLU A 146 8.58 15.13 11.05
CA GLU A 146 9.34 13.97 10.56
C GLU A 146 9.32 12.83 11.58
N GLU A 147 9.59 13.13 12.86
CA GLU A 147 9.53 12.16 13.95
C GLU A 147 8.12 11.56 14.10
N HIS A 148 7.09 12.40 14.03
CA HIS A 148 5.72 11.91 14.13
C HIS A 148 5.37 10.97 12.97
N PHE A 149 5.66 11.34 11.73
CA PHE A 149 5.45 10.46 10.58
C PHE A 149 6.26 9.16 10.68
N GLY A 150 7.51 9.23 11.10
CA GLY A 150 8.38 8.06 11.27
C GLY A 150 7.95 7.13 12.40
N SER A 151 7.22 7.64 13.41
CA SER A 151 6.71 6.86 14.53
C SER A 151 5.44 6.04 14.20
N LEU A 152 4.83 6.28 13.04
CA LEU A 152 3.55 5.68 12.68
C LEU A 152 3.70 4.19 12.35
N THR A 153 2.80 3.38 12.89
CA THR A 153 2.81 1.91 12.72
C THR A 153 1.45 1.37 12.29
N GLY A 154 1.40 0.10 11.92
CA GLY A 154 0.16 -0.58 11.53
C GLY A 154 -0.54 0.10 10.35
N ASN A 155 -1.85 0.33 10.47
CA ASN A 155 -2.65 0.96 9.41
C ASN A 155 -2.37 2.46 9.22
N GLN A 156 -1.57 3.08 10.08
CA GLN A 156 -1.15 4.47 9.92
C GLN A 156 0.30 4.60 9.46
N LYS A 157 1.03 3.51 9.27
CA LYS A 157 2.46 3.55 8.92
C LYS A 157 2.75 4.41 7.69
N PHE A 158 3.91 5.03 7.71
CA PHE A 158 4.52 5.64 6.54
C PHE A 158 5.36 4.54 5.85
N PRO A 159 5.06 4.10 4.64
CA PRO A 159 5.83 3.07 3.96
C PRO A 159 7.27 3.52 3.74
N ASN A 160 8.25 2.68 4.09
CA ASN A 160 9.66 2.96 3.85
C ASN A 160 10.03 2.84 2.37
N ASP A 161 11.28 3.17 2.03
CA ASP A 161 11.75 3.20 0.64
C ASP A 161 11.67 1.83 -0.02
N PHE A 162 11.99 0.76 0.71
CA PHE A 162 11.92 -0.60 0.17
C PHE A 162 10.48 -1.01 -0.15
N GLU A 163 9.56 -0.84 0.82
CA GLU A 163 8.14 -1.18 0.63
C GLU A 163 7.50 -0.37 -0.50
N PHE A 164 7.87 0.92 -0.58
CA PHE A 164 7.34 1.80 -1.61
C PHE A 164 7.89 1.45 -2.99
N LYS A 165 9.21 1.28 -3.14
CA LYS A 165 9.86 0.92 -4.41
C LYS A 165 9.31 -0.40 -4.95
N ASP A 166 9.27 -1.45 -4.13
CA ASP A 166 8.73 -2.75 -4.49
C ASP A 166 7.28 -2.64 -4.99
N SER A 167 6.43 -1.98 -4.20
CA SER A 167 5.03 -1.78 -4.58
C SER A 167 4.85 -0.91 -5.81
N PHE A 168 5.68 0.11 -6.03
CA PHE A 168 5.60 1.01 -7.17
C PHE A 168 5.93 0.30 -8.49
N ILE A 169 6.88 -0.64 -8.44
CA ILE A 169 7.29 -1.44 -9.59
C ILE A 169 6.25 -2.52 -9.92
N THR A 170 5.75 -3.22 -8.89
CA THR A 170 5.02 -4.47 -9.08
C THR A 170 3.50 -4.31 -9.13
N LYS A 171 2.94 -3.26 -8.52
CA LYS A 171 1.47 -3.12 -8.44
C LYS A 171 0.86 -2.53 -9.68
N GLU A 172 -0.34 -3.00 -9.97
CA GLU A 172 -1.22 -2.38 -10.96
C GLU A 172 -1.64 -0.99 -10.49
N LEU A 173 -1.03 0.05 -11.04
CA LEU A 173 -1.37 1.44 -10.76
C LEU A 173 -2.57 1.92 -11.58
N TYR A 174 -2.79 1.36 -12.77
CA TYR A 174 -3.93 1.69 -13.62
C TYR A 174 -5.09 0.70 -13.41
N GLY A 175 -6.31 1.10 -13.76
CA GLY A 175 -7.51 0.25 -13.70
C GLY A 175 -8.75 0.96 -14.20
N ARG A 176 -9.89 0.27 -14.25
CA ARG A 176 -11.17 0.81 -14.77
C ARG A 176 -11.76 1.91 -13.88
N ASP A 177 -11.45 1.92 -12.58
CA ASP A 177 -11.94 2.92 -11.63
C ASP A 177 -11.36 4.31 -11.91
N LYS A 178 -12.25 5.32 -11.94
CA LYS A 178 -11.87 6.73 -12.20
C LYS A 178 -10.87 7.27 -11.18
N THR A 179 -10.99 6.86 -9.91
CA THR A 179 -10.08 7.30 -8.85
C THR A 179 -8.68 6.73 -9.06
N LYS A 180 -8.58 5.47 -9.47
CA LYS A 180 -7.31 4.82 -9.79
C LYS A 180 -6.65 5.49 -11.00
N LYS A 181 -7.41 5.78 -12.06
CA LYS A 181 -6.91 6.52 -13.24
C LYS A 181 -6.38 7.91 -12.89
N LYS A 182 -7.11 8.68 -12.06
CA LYS A 182 -6.66 10.00 -11.62
C LYS A 182 -5.35 9.93 -10.83
N LYS A 183 -5.21 8.97 -9.92
CA LYS A 183 -3.96 8.78 -9.16
C LYS A 183 -2.80 8.39 -10.06
N THR A 184 -3.01 7.47 -11.01
CA THR A 184 -1.99 7.09 -11.98
C THR A 184 -1.55 8.28 -12.80
N ARG A 185 -2.50 9.08 -13.29
CA ARG A 185 -2.20 10.32 -14.01
C ARG A 185 -1.37 11.26 -13.14
N TYR A 186 -1.75 11.48 -11.90
CA TYR A 186 -1.02 12.30 -10.96
C TYR A 186 0.45 11.81 -10.79
N PHE A 187 0.67 10.50 -10.63
CA PHE A 187 2.02 9.95 -10.52
C PHE A 187 2.84 10.21 -11.79
N LEU A 188 2.28 9.98 -12.97
CA LEU A 188 2.97 10.23 -14.23
C LEU A 188 3.28 11.72 -14.44
N GLU A 189 2.36 12.63 -14.11
CA GLU A 189 2.59 14.09 -14.19
C GLU A 189 3.68 14.55 -13.21
N ARG A 190 3.72 13.98 -11.99
CA ARG A 190 4.77 14.27 -11.02
C ARG A 190 6.14 13.76 -11.48
N LEU A 191 6.21 12.58 -12.09
CA LEU A 191 7.44 12.03 -12.67
C LEU A 191 7.90 12.85 -13.87
N GLU A 192 6.99 13.24 -14.77
CA GLU A 192 7.30 14.07 -15.95
C GLU A 192 7.97 15.38 -15.54
N ASN A 193 7.40 16.06 -14.55
CA ASN A 193 7.79 17.40 -14.16
C ASN A 193 8.78 17.46 -12.97
N PHE A 194 9.37 16.33 -12.58
CA PHE A 194 10.33 16.30 -11.48
C PHE A 194 11.67 16.89 -11.89
N GLY A 195 12.12 17.93 -11.14
CA GLY A 195 13.41 18.57 -11.35
C GLY A 195 13.51 19.39 -12.66
N THR A 196 12.37 19.75 -13.26
CA THR A 196 12.31 20.67 -14.40
C THR A 196 12.05 22.09 -13.91
N GLU A 197 12.78 23.07 -14.46
CA GLU A 197 12.53 24.49 -14.19
C GLU A 197 11.26 24.95 -14.91
N GLU A 198 11.02 24.44 -16.10
CA GLU A 198 9.82 24.72 -16.90
C GLU A 198 8.94 23.47 -17.01
N PRO A 199 7.89 23.36 -16.16
CA PRO A 199 6.98 22.22 -16.22
C PRO A 199 6.24 22.13 -17.54
N VAL A 200 6.19 20.92 -18.12
CA VAL A 200 5.41 20.63 -19.31
C VAL A 200 3.93 20.62 -18.94
N ASN A 201 3.11 21.30 -19.72
CA ASN A 201 1.65 21.22 -19.61
C ASN A 201 1.17 19.86 -20.14
N THR A 202 0.72 19.00 -19.25
CA THR A 202 0.22 17.67 -19.57
C THR A 202 -1.30 17.59 -19.69
N GLN A 203 -2.03 18.71 -19.63
CA GLN A 203 -3.51 18.71 -19.61
C GLN A 203 -4.13 17.97 -20.80
N GLU A 204 -3.54 18.15 -21.99
CA GLU A 204 -3.99 17.48 -23.23
C GLU A 204 -3.52 16.02 -23.34
N CYS A 205 -2.60 15.58 -22.48
CA CYS A 205 -2.10 14.20 -22.49
C CYS A 205 -3.10 13.24 -21.84
N THR A 206 -3.11 12.01 -22.29
CA THR A 206 -3.80 10.88 -21.70
C THR A 206 -2.81 9.79 -21.30
N ILE A 207 -3.24 8.86 -20.44
CA ILE A 207 -2.41 7.71 -20.07
C ILE A 207 -2.40 6.74 -21.24
N GLU A 208 -1.21 6.38 -21.68
CA GLU A 208 -0.94 5.38 -22.72
C GLU A 208 -0.34 4.13 -22.11
N HIS A 209 -0.78 2.97 -22.65
CA HIS A 209 -0.14 1.67 -22.43
C HIS A 209 0.85 1.43 -23.57
N ILE A 210 2.15 1.39 -23.29
CA ILE A 210 3.18 1.17 -24.32
C ILE A 210 2.93 -0.18 -24.98
N MET A 211 2.90 -1.27 -24.21
CA MET A 211 2.31 -2.56 -24.59
C MET A 211 0.80 -2.44 -24.43
N PRO A 212 -0.01 -2.55 -25.51
CA PRO A 212 -1.43 -2.18 -25.51
C PRO A 212 -2.29 -3.11 -24.66
N GLN A 213 -3.52 -2.66 -24.36
CA GLN A 213 -4.47 -3.46 -23.59
C GLN A 213 -5.02 -4.68 -24.36
N THR A 214 -4.96 -4.66 -25.67
CA THR A 214 -5.26 -5.79 -26.55
C THR A 214 -4.02 -6.04 -27.39
N LEU A 215 -3.48 -7.24 -27.35
CA LEU A 215 -2.34 -7.63 -28.15
C LEU A 215 -2.80 -7.97 -29.57
N GLU A 216 -2.05 -7.51 -30.56
CA GLU A 216 -2.10 -7.94 -31.94
C GLU A 216 -0.99 -8.97 -32.20
N GLU A 217 -1.06 -9.71 -33.30
CA GLU A 217 -0.12 -10.80 -33.62
C GLU A 217 1.36 -10.38 -33.57
N GLU A 218 1.67 -9.12 -33.86
CA GLU A 218 3.02 -8.59 -33.80
C GLU A 218 3.54 -8.52 -32.37
N TRP A 219 2.69 -8.08 -31.44
CA TRP A 219 3.04 -8.06 -30.04
C TRP A 219 3.22 -9.47 -29.46
N GLU A 220 2.36 -10.43 -29.83
CA GLU A 220 2.50 -11.81 -29.40
C GLU A 220 3.83 -12.41 -29.85
N ARG A 221 4.22 -12.13 -31.12
CA ARG A 221 5.50 -12.56 -31.68
C ARG A 221 6.70 -11.90 -30.96
N ASP A 222 6.62 -10.58 -30.71
CA ASP A 222 7.72 -9.82 -30.11
C ASP A 222 7.94 -10.18 -28.63
N LEU A 223 6.86 -10.52 -27.91
CA LEU A 223 6.91 -10.99 -26.52
C LEU A 223 7.28 -12.47 -26.38
N GLY A 224 7.12 -13.26 -27.47
CA GLY A 224 7.49 -14.67 -27.52
C GLY A 224 6.47 -15.61 -26.84
N GLU A 225 6.91 -16.84 -26.59
CA GLU A 225 6.01 -17.91 -26.10
C GLU A 225 5.26 -17.57 -24.80
N ASN A 226 5.82 -16.72 -23.96
CA ASN A 226 5.23 -16.30 -22.68
C ASN A 226 4.42 -14.99 -22.78
N PHE A 227 4.03 -14.54 -23.97
CA PHE A 227 3.40 -13.25 -24.18
C PHE A 227 2.20 -12.98 -23.27
N GLN A 228 1.33 -13.96 -23.06
CA GLN A 228 0.15 -13.80 -22.22
C GLN A 228 0.53 -13.57 -20.74
N ALA A 229 1.49 -14.32 -20.23
CA ALA A 229 1.96 -14.15 -18.85
C ALA A 229 2.64 -12.78 -18.62
N ILE A 230 3.42 -12.32 -19.61
CA ILE A 230 4.04 -10.99 -19.60
C ILE A 230 2.95 -9.90 -19.64
N HIS A 231 1.98 -10.05 -20.53
CA HIS A 231 0.87 -9.11 -20.64
C HIS A 231 0.07 -9.01 -19.34
N ASP A 232 -0.36 -10.13 -18.78
CA ASP A 232 -1.13 -10.17 -17.53
C ASP A 232 -0.36 -9.58 -16.35
N LYS A 233 0.96 -9.81 -16.29
CA LYS A 233 1.83 -9.33 -15.23
C LYS A 233 2.07 -7.82 -15.28
N TYR A 234 2.33 -7.28 -16.47
CA TYR A 234 2.87 -5.92 -16.60
C TYR A 234 1.91 -4.88 -17.16
N LEU A 235 0.77 -5.29 -17.73
CA LEU A 235 -0.15 -4.40 -18.46
C LEU A 235 -0.41 -3.08 -17.73
N HIS A 236 -0.72 -3.14 -16.43
CA HIS A 236 -1.14 -2.00 -15.63
C HIS A 236 -0.06 -1.50 -14.64
N THR A 237 1.18 -1.97 -14.77
CA THR A 237 2.31 -1.53 -13.95
C THR A 237 2.94 -0.25 -14.50
N ILE A 238 3.68 0.46 -13.66
CA ILE A 238 4.29 1.75 -14.03
C ILE A 238 5.25 1.63 -15.21
N GLY A 239 5.94 0.49 -15.35
CA GLY A 239 6.88 0.25 -16.43
C GLY A 239 6.23 0.29 -17.82
N ASN A 240 4.95 -0.06 -17.91
CA ASN A 240 4.18 -0.06 -19.14
C ASN A 240 3.34 1.22 -19.36
N LEU A 241 3.34 2.17 -18.42
CA LEU A 241 2.48 3.34 -18.50
C LEU A 241 3.27 4.60 -18.84
N THR A 242 2.69 5.45 -19.68
CA THR A 242 3.24 6.76 -20.02
C THR A 242 2.14 7.79 -20.29
N LEU A 243 2.54 9.01 -20.65
CA LEU A 243 1.65 10.07 -21.12
C LEU A 243 1.86 10.32 -22.61
N THR A 244 0.77 10.57 -23.32
CA THR A 244 0.80 11.02 -24.72
C THR A 244 -0.41 11.88 -25.06
N GLY A 245 -0.26 12.80 -26.01
CA GLY A 245 -1.37 13.51 -26.64
C GLY A 245 -1.99 12.75 -27.83
N TYR A 246 -1.42 11.61 -28.22
CA TYR A 246 -1.71 10.89 -29.46
C TYR A 246 -2.14 9.44 -29.22
N ASN A 247 -2.86 9.20 -28.15
CA ASN A 247 -3.29 7.86 -27.73
C ASN A 247 -4.17 7.14 -28.78
N LYS A 248 -5.01 7.91 -29.50
CA LYS A 248 -5.87 7.34 -30.55
C LYS A 248 -5.06 6.82 -31.76
N GLU A 249 -4.02 7.55 -32.12
CA GLU A 249 -3.11 7.23 -33.21
C GLU A 249 -2.21 6.04 -32.82
N TYR A 250 -1.82 5.93 -31.55
CA TYR A 250 -1.02 4.82 -31.05
C TYR A 250 -1.80 3.49 -31.06
N SER A 251 -3.06 3.50 -30.63
CA SER A 251 -3.95 2.32 -30.64
C SER A 251 -3.24 1.05 -30.15
N ASN A 252 -3.45 -0.07 -30.84
CA ASN A 252 -2.77 -1.35 -30.57
C ASN A 252 -1.53 -1.58 -31.45
N ASN A 253 -1.05 -0.54 -32.13
CA ASN A 253 0.11 -0.64 -33.02
C ASN A 253 1.31 -1.27 -32.31
N SER A 254 2.20 -1.91 -33.06
CA SER A 254 3.45 -2.48 -32.58
C SER A 254 4.32 -1.41 -31.92
N PHE A 255 5.28 -1.83 -31.09
CA PHE A 255 6.17 -0.88 -30.44
C PHE A 255 6.95 -0.03 -31.44
N GLN A 256 7.43 -0.64 -32.52
CA GLN A 256 8.19 0.05 -33.55
C GLN A 256 7.35 1.09 -34.28
N GLU A 257 6.09 0.78 -34.59
CA GLU A 257 5.15 1.75 -35.17
C GLU A 257 4.89 2.91 -34.21
N LYS A 258 4.55 2.66 -32.96
CA LYS A 258 4.35 3.71 -31.94
C LYS A 258 5.59 4.57 -31.73
N ARG A 259 6.78 3.99 -31.88
CA ARG A 259 8.06 4.70 -31.77
C ARG A 259 8.32 5.60 -32.97
N ASP A 260 8.15 5.08 -34.21
CA ASP A 260 8.65 5.68 -35.45
C ASP A 260 7.62 6.54 -36.17
N MET A 261 6.32 6.38 -35.91
CA MET A 261 5.26 7.17 -36.51
C MET A 261 5.44 8.67 -36.26
N GLU A 262 4.76 9.49 -37.08
CA GLU A 262 4.68 10.94 -36.83
C GLU A 262 4.11 11.20 -35.44
N LYS A 263 4.80 12.02 -34.65
CA LYS A 263 4.49 12.29 -33.23
C LYS A 263 4.59 11.05 -32.33
N GLY A 264 5.31 10.02 -32.78
CA GLY A 264 5.64 8.83 -32.02
C GLY A 264 6.62 9.09 -30.89
N PHE A 265 7.05 8.01 -30.19
CA PHE A 265 7.94 8.15 -29.04
C PHE A 265 9.28 8.83 -29.40
N LYS A 266 9.83 8.63 -30.60
CA LYS A 266 11.06 9.32 -31.07
C LYS A 266 10.92 10.85 -31.09
N GLN A 267 9.75 11.36 -31.41
CA GLN A 267 9.48 12.80 -31.52
C GLN A 267 8.84 13.38 -30.25
N SER A 268 8.52 12.54 -29.27
CA SER A 268 7.86 12.99 -28.05
C SER A 268 8.78 13.92 -27.23
N PRO A 269 8.33 15.12 -26.85
CA PRO A 269 9.09 16.01 -25.96
C PRO A 269 9.04 15.54 -24.49
N LEU A 270 8.15 14.62 -24.16
CA LEU A 270 7.93 14.18 -22.78
C LEU A 270 9.14 13.38 -22.25
N ARG A 271 9.58 13.73 -21.04
CA ARG A 271 10.69 13.07 -20.35
C ARG A 271 10.40 11.58 -20.12
N LEU A 272 9.15 11.24 -19.81
CA LEU A 272 8.71 9.85 -19.63
C LEU A 272 8.93 8.98 -20.88
N ASN A 273 9.00 9.59 -22.05
CA ASN A 273 9.16 8.90 -23.33
C ASN A 273 10.62 8.88 -23.85
N GLN A 274 11.54 9.59 -23.16
CA GLN A 274 12.93 9.66 -23.65
C GLN A 274 13.60 8.27 -23.65
N SER A 275 13.33 7.43 -22.65
CA SER A 275 13.87 6.07 -22.58
C SER A 275 13.33 5.11 -23.66
N LEU A 276 12.28 5.50 -24.37
CA LEU A 276 11.64 4.68 -25.42
C LEU A 276 12.20 4.95 -26.82
N LYS A 277 12.88 6.08 -27.02
CA LYS A 277 13.30 6.57 -28.35
C LYS A 277 14.22 5.62 -29.09
N ASP A 278 15.16 5.05 -28.38
CA ASP A 278 16.27 4.26 -28.94
C ASP A 278 16.09 2.74 -28.72
N LEU A 279 14.94 2.31 -28.18
CA LEU A 279 14.66 0.90 -27.98
C LEU A 279 14.24 0.26 -29.30
N GLU A 280 14.80 -0.89 -29.65
CA GLU A 280 14.42 -1.69 -30.80
C GLU A 280 13.20 -2.57 -30.53
N SER A 281 12.98 -2.95 -29.28
CA SER A 281 11.84 -3.76 -28.83
C SER A 281 11.38 -3.34 -27.43
N PHE A 282 10.17 -3.74 -27.05
CA PHE A 282 9.62 -3.44 -25.74
C PHE A 282 8.97 -4.69 -25.14
N GLY A 283 9.77 -5.44 -24.40
CA GLY A 283 9.37 -6.68 -23.71
C GLY A 283 9.56 -6.61 -22.21
N GLU A 284 9.56 -7.77 -21.57
CA GLU A 284 9.66 -7.91 -20.10
C GLU A 284 10.86 -7.14 -19.52
N GLU A 285 12.05 -7.33 -20.10
CA GLU A 285 13.28 -6.68 -19.63
C GLU A 285 13.20 -5.16 -19.68
N GLN A 286 12.69 -4.59 -20.77
CA GLN A 286 12.57 -3.14 -20.95
C GLN A 286 11.51 -2.55 -20.02
N ILE A 287 10.41 -3.28 -19.79
CA ILE A 287 9.36 -2.88 -18.84
C ILE A 287 9.93 -2.86 -17.41
N GLU A 288 10.65 -3.91 -16.99
CA GLU A 288 11.25 -3.99 -15.65
C GLU A 288 12.32 -2.92 -15.44
N LYS A 289 13.21 -2.73 -16.41
CA LYS A 289 14.22 -1.67 -16.35
C LYS A 289 13.57 -0.29 -16.19
N ARG A 290 12.59 0.01 -17.05
CA ARG A 290 11.88 1.29 -17.00
C ARG A 290 11.14 1.48 -15.67
N ALA A 291 10.50 0.44 -15.14
CA ALA A 291 9.83 0.49 -13.85
C ALA A 291 10.81 0.83 -12.72
N ASN A 292 12.01 0.25 -12.73
CA ASN A 292 13.06 0.55 -11.76
C ASN A 292 13.56 2.01 -11.89
N ASP A 293 13.82 2.50 -13.09
CA ASP A 293 14.26 3.87 -13.33
C ASP A 293 13.21 4.89 -12.84
N LEU A 294 11.93 4.65 -13.14
CA LEU A 294 10.83 5.48 -12.66
C LEU A 294 10.65 5.40 -11.14
N ALA A 295 10.87 4.24 -10.53
CA ALA A 295 10.82 4.08 -9.08
C ALA A 295 11.96 4.83 -8.37
N ASP A 296 13.14 4.91 -8.98
CA ASP A 296 14.25 5.71 -8.44
C ASP A 296 13.96 7.22 -8.49
N TRP A 297 13.22 7.69 -9.51
CA TRP A 297 12.70 9.07 -9.51
C TRP A 297 11.60 9.24 -8.47
N ALA A 298 10.70 8.28 -8.33
CA ALA A 298 9.61 8.30 -7.36
C ALA A 298 10.13 8.41 -5.91
N LEU A 299 11.23 7.73 -5.57
CA LEU A 299 11.89 7.85 -4.26
C LEU A 299 12.44 9.25 -3.99
N LYS A 300 12.86 9.98 -5.02
CA LYS A 300 13.35 11.37 -4.91
C LYS A 300 12.20 12.38 -4.81
N ILE A 301 11.05 12.08 -5.40
CA ILE A 301 9.84 12.92 -5.34
C ILE A 301 9.13 12.73 -4.00
N TRP A 302 8.81 11.51 -3.67
CA TRP A 302 8.07 11.11 -2.46
C TRP A 302 9.05 10.56 -1.42
N THR A 303 9.79 11.44 -0.77
CA THR A 303 10.84 11.07 0.18
C THR A 303 10.27 10.47 1.47
N TYR A 304 11.04 9.62 2.12
CA TYR A 304 10.76 9.16 3.49
C TYR A 304 11.24 10.22 4.50
N PRO A 305 10.59 10.35 5.70
CA PRO A 305 11.04 11.27 6.73
C PRO A 305 12.51 11.08 7.09
N LYS A 306 13.24 12.16 7.25
CA LYS A 306 14.63 12.12 7.71
C LYS A 306 14.63 11.96 9.23
N LEU A 307 15.04 10.79 9.71
CA LEU A 307 15.08 10.48 11.13
C LEU A 307 16.52 10.39 11.60
N GLU A 308 16.86 11.08 12.69
CA GLU A 308 18.17 10.91 13.34
C GLU A 308 18.31 9.48 13.88
N ALA A 309 19.55 8.97 13.93
CA ALA A 309 19.80 7.58 14.37
C ALA A 309 19.24 7.27 15.76
N GLU A 310 19.28 8.23 16.70
CA GLU A 310 18.72 8.11 18.04
C GLU A 310 17.17 8.01 17.99
N THR A 311 16.55 8.73 17.09
CA THR A 311 15.09 8.69 16.86
C THR A 311 14.67 7.37 16.25
N LEU A 312 15.45 6.84 15.29
CA LEU A 312 15.23 5.52 14.71
C LEU A 312 15.29 4.40 15.77
N GLU A 313 16.19 4.50 16.74
CA GLU A 313 16.26 3.56 17.87
C GLU A 313 15.04 3.65 18.80
N LYS A 314 14.60 4.88 19.10
CA LYS A 314 13.44 5.15 19.95
C LYS A 314 12.12 4.63 19.33
N TYR A 315 11.99 4.73 18.00
CA TYR A 315 10.80 4.31 17.25
C TYR A 315 10.97 2.99 16.50
N LYS A 316 12.16 2.34 16.57
CA LYS A 316 12.19 0.91 16.24
C LYS A 316 11.06 0.29 17.06
N PRO A 317 10.07 -0.36 16.40
CA PRO A 317 9.05 -1.03 17.17
C PRO A 317 9.82 -1.93 18.13
N LYS A 318 9.77 -1.64 19.43
CA LYS A 318 10.02 -2.66 20.41
C LYS A 318 9.03 -3.74 20.00
N LYS A 319 9.52 -4.75 19.28
CA LYS A 319 8.81 -6.01 19.11
C LYS A 319 8.72 -6.52 20.54
N GLU A 320 7.74 -6.04 21.29
CA GLU A 320 7.10 -6.90 22.25
C GLU A 320 6.63 -8.08 21.39
N LYS A 321 7.47 -9.10 21.34
CA LYS A 321 7.03 -10.42 20.93
C LYS A 321 5.93 -10.70 21.94
N LYS A 322 4.66 -10.44 21.53
CA LYS A 322 3.54 -11.01 22.27
C LYS A 322 3.81 -12.50 22.22
N THR A 323 4.34 -13.02 23.30
CA THR A 323 4.51 -14.46 23.48
C THR A 323 3.10 -15.00 23.67
N TYR A 324 2.67 -15.77 22.71
CA TYR A 324 1.45 -16.53 22.79
C TYR A 324 1.78 -17.89 23.42
N ASP A 325 0.84 -18.45 24.18
CA ASP A 325 0.89 -19.77 24.77
C ASP A 325 -0.48 -20.45 24.61
N LEU A 326 -0.63 -21.62 25.15
CA LEU A 326 -1.89 -22.37 25.06
C LEU A 326 -3.09 -21.64 25.67
N SER A 327 -2.87 -20.74 26.64
CA SER A 327 -3.96 -19.96 27.25
C SER A 327 -4.49 -18.85 26.33
N SER A 328 -3.74 -18.52 25.30
CA SER A 328 -4.09 -17.51 24.29
C SER A 328 -5.21 -17.95 23.35
N TYR A 329 -5.55 -19.26 23.33
CA TYR A 329 -6.55 -19.84 22.42
C TYR A 329 -7.81 -20.25 23.16
N LYS A 330 -8.95 -20.03 22.52
CA LYS A 330 -10.28 -20.41 23.05
C LYS A 330 -10.65 -21.80 22.54
N PHE A 331 -10.41 -22.82 23.37
CA PHE A 331 -10.85 -24.18 23.12
C PHE A 331 -12.24 -24.43 23.75
N SER A 332 -13.05 -25.30 23.12
CA SER A 332 -14.08 -26.06 23.83
C SER A 332 -13.46 -27.31 24.47
N SER A 333 -14.17 -28.00 25.34
CA SER A 333 -13.68 -29.25 25.94
C SER A 333 -13.30 -30.28 24.86
N ASN A 334 -14.12 -30.42 23.81
CA ASN A 334 -13.86 -31.34 22.71
C ASN A 334 -12.63 -30.92 21.88
N SER A 335 -12.57 -29.67 21.41
CA SER A 335 -11.45 -29.22 20.59
C SER A 335 -10.13 -29.22 21.38
N ARG A 336 -10.19 -29.01 22.70
CA ARG A 336 -9.02 -29.11 23.57
C ARG A 336 -8.51 -30.54 23.67
N GLU A 337 -9.39 -31.50 23.88
CA GLU A 337 -9.02 -32.94 23.96
C GLU A 337 -8.43 -33.42 22.64
N LEU A 338 -9.04 -33.05 21.49
CA LEU A 338 -8.50 -33.39 20.17
C LEU A 338 -7.11 -32.79 19.97
N PHE A 339 -6.91 -31.53 20.39
CA PHE A 339 -5.63 -30.87 20.30
C PHE A 339 -4.55 -31.53 21.16
N ASP A 340 -4.86 -31.86 22.42
CA ASP A 340 -3.89 -32.44 23.34
C ASP A 340 -3.43 -33.85 22.86
N ILE A 341 -4.35 -34.64 22.31
CA ILE A 341 -3.99 -35.95 21.70
C ILE A 341 -3.10 -35.72 20.47
N LEU A 342 -3.52 -34.89 19.53
CA LEU A 342 -2.79 -34.65 18.27
C LEU A 342 -1.41 -34.03 18.55
N ARG A 343 -1.32 -33.08 19.48
CA ARG A 343 -0.08 -32.46 19.92
C ARG A 343 0.93 -33.48 20.42
N LYS A 344 0.48 -34.44 21.27
CA LYS A 344 1.33 -35.49 21.81
C LYS A 344 1.89 -36.36 20.68
N GLU A 345 1.02 -36.79 19.76
CA GLU A 345 1.41 -37.63 18.62
C GLU A 345 2.38 -36.89 17.68
N ILE A 346 2.14 -35.62 17.37
CA ILE A 346 3.04 -34.81 16.52
C ILE A 346 4.43 -34.70 17.15
N LYS A 347 4.51 -34.40 18.45
CA LYS A 347 5.79 -34.30 19.17
C LYS A 347 6.54 -35.61 19.29
N ALA A 348 5.84 -36.71 19.20
CA ALA A 348 6.44 -38.05 19.20
C ALA A 348 7.02 -38.47 17.84
N LEU A 349 6.78 -37.72 16.75
CA LEU A 349 7.28 -38.08 15.41
C LEU A 349 8.79 -37.87 15.28
N ASP A 350 9.32 -36.77 15.84
CA ASP A 350 10.77 -36.47 15.84
C ASP A 350 11.08 -35.47 16.98
N GLU A 351 12.16 -35.71 17.74
CA GLU A 351 12.59 -34.86 18.86
C GLU A 351 12.96 -33.43 18.47
N ARG A 352 13.31 -33.19 17.21
CA ARG A 352 13.65 -31.88 16.65
C ARG A 352 12.45 -31.01 16.30
N ILE A 353 11.23 -31.57 16.41
CA ILE A 353 10.02 -30.80 16.13
C ILE A 353 9.82 -29.72 17.18
N THR A 354 9.79 -28.47 16.74
CA THR A 354 9.51 -27.30 17.54
C THR A 354 8.08 -26.83 17.36
N GLU A 355 7.45 -26.43 18.48
CA GLU A 355 6.09 -25.88 18.51
C GLU A 355 6.16 -24.39 18.77
N ASN A 356 5.51 -23.58 17.93
CA ASN A 356 5.48 -22.13 18.12
C ASN A 356 4.04 -21.62 18.11
N PHE A 357 3.72 -20.78 19.08
CA PHE A 357 2.40 -20.20 19.28
C PHE A 357 2.31 -18.84 18.55
N MET A 358 1.38 -18.74 17.62
CA MET A 358 1.09 -17.55 16.85
C MET A 358 -0.23 -16.93 17.33
N LYS A 359 -0.61 -15.74 16.88
CA LYS A 359 -1.83 -15.06 17.35
C LYS A 359 -3.12 -15.89 17.18
N HIS A 360 -3.23 -16.68 16.12
CA HIS A 360 -4.47 -17.39 15.75
C HIS A 360 -4.29 -18.89 15.51
N TYR A 361 -3.08 -19.39 15.48
CA TYR A 361 -2.75 -20.79 15.20
C TYR A 361 -1.41 -21.20 15.80
N ILE A 362 -1.17 -22.46 15.87
CA ILE A 362 0.04 -23.09 16.42
C ILE A 362 0.77 -23.76 15.27
N THR A 363 2.08 -23.49 15.12
CA THR A 363 2.88 -24.10 14.06
C THR A 363 3.79 -25.19 14.61
N TYR A 364 3.94 -26.24 13.81
CA TYR A 364 4.91 -27.30 14.04
C TYR A 364 5.97 -27.25 12.94
N LYS A 365 7.22 -27.15 13.37
CA LYS A 365 8.37 -26.95 12.50
C LYS A 365 9.44 -27.99 12.81
N HIS A 366 9.99 -28.59 11.77
CA HIS A 366 11.26 -29.30 11.77
C HIS A 366 12.34 -28.39 11.17
N ASP A 367 12.76 -28.56 9.94
CA ASP A 367 13.58 -27.57 9.22
C ASP A 367 12.73 -26.38 8.73
N THR A 368 11.55 -26.68 8.22
CA THR A 368 10.51 -25.71 7.82
C THR A 368 9.19 -26.03 8.52
N ILE A 369 8.20 -25.15 8.43
CA ILE A 369 6.85 -25.39 8.96
C ILE A 369 6.20 -26.45 8.08
N PHE A 370 5.81 -27.60 8.68
CA PHE A 370 5.10 -28.68 7.98
C PHE A 370 3.61 -28.73 8.33
N ALA A 371 3.21 -28.25 9.51
CA ALA A 371 1.81 -28.21 9.91
C ALA A 371 1.49 -26.94 10.72
N SER A 372 0.29 -26.43 10.54
CA SER A 372 -0.28 -25.34 11.33
C SER A 372 -1.66 -25.74 11.83
N ILE A 373 -1.97 -25.53 13.10
CA ILE A 373 -3.24 -25.92 13.72
C ILE A 373 -3.92 -24.68 14.30
N ALA A 374 -5.07 -24.31 13.78
CA ALA A 374 -5.93 -23.26 14.31
C ALA A 374 -7.04 -23.88 15.16
N PRO A 375 -7.06 -23.66 16.48
CA PRO A 375 -8.15 -24.08 17.34
C PRO A 375 -9.42 -23.25 17.04
N LEU A 376 -10.50 -23.97 16.68
CA LEU A 376 -11.82 -23.39 16.53
C LEU A 376 -12.73 -23.87 17.65
N LYS A 377 -13.90 -23.28 17.80
CA LYS A 377 -14.80 -23.56 18.90
C LYS A 377 -15.21 -25.04 19.01
N TYR A 378 -15.40 -25.73 17.89
CA TYR A 378 -15.89 -27.12 17.87
C TYR A 378 -14.99 -28.10 17.11
N GLU A 379 -13.94 -27.61 16.46
CA GLU A 379 -13.06 -28.39 15.58
C GLU A 379 -11.64 -27.81 15.60
N LEU A 380 -10.68 -28.56 15.10
CA LEU A 380 -9.36 -28.05 14.77
C LEU A 380 -9.27 -27.89 13.26
N ASN A 381 -8.75 -26.74 12.81
CA ASN A 381 -8.45 -26.50 11.42
C ASN A 381 -6.93 -26.66 11.21
N LEU A 382 -6.53 -27.64 10.42
CA LEU A 382 -5.15 -27.95 10.11
C LEU A 382 -4.81 -27.42 8.72
N ILE A 383 -3.65 -26.77 8.56
CA ILE A 383 -3.05 -26.44 7.26
C ILE A 383 -1.73 -27.19 7.18
N LEU A 384 -1.58 -28.02 6.15
CA LEU A 384 -0.43 -28.89 5.93
C LEU A 384 0.39 -28.42 4.73
N ASN A 385 1.70 -28.34 4.92
CA ASN A 385 2.64 -27.88 3.90
C ASN A 385 2.99 -29.02 2.93
N MET A 386 2.04 -29.32 2.06
CA MET A 386 2.12 -30.29 0.98
C MET A 386 1.20 -29.86 -0.16
N ASP A 387 1.45 -30.39 -1.37
CA ASP A 387 0.61 -30.12 -2.53
C ASP A 387 -0.68 -30.92 -2.46
N PHE A 388 -1.79 -30.27 -2.81
CA PHE A 388 -3.09 -30.95 -2.81
C PHE A 388 -3.14 -32.13 -3.79
N SER A 389 -2.40 -32.09 -4.89
CA SER A 389 -2.31 -33.16 -5.90
C SER A 389 -1.62 -34.44 -5.41
N GLU A 390 -0.96 -34.42 -4.25
CA GLU A 390 -0.28 -35.58 -3.67
C GLU A 390 -1.19 -36.39 -2.72
N LEU A 391 -2.44 -35.94 -2.53
CA LEU A 391 -3.42 -36.66 -1.71
C LEU A 391 -3.93 -37.91 -2.44
N GLN A 392 -4.12 -38.98 -1.67
CA GLN A 392 -4.75 -40.21 -2.17
C GLN A 392 -6.27 -40.08 -2.04
N ASP A 393 -7.02 -40.47 -3.07
CA ASP A 393 -8.49 -40.32 -3.16
C ASP A 393 -9.24 -40.97 -1.98
N GLU A 394 -8.73 -42.05 -1.42
CA GLU A 394 -9.36 -42.78 -0.28
C GLU A 394 -9.40 -41.94 1.03
N ILE A 395 -8.56 -40.94 1.17
CA ILE A 395 -8.48 -40.09 2.38
C ILE A 395 -9.46 -38.94 2.30
N GLU A 396 -9.77 -38.44 1.10
CA GLU A 396 -10.72 -37.35 0.89
C GLU A 396 -12.14 -37.73 1.32
N GLU A 397 -12.54 -38.98 1.18
CA GLU A 397 -13.88 -39.43 1.62
C GLU A 397 -14.06 -39.47 3.13
N LYS A 398 -12.97 -39.69 3.90
CA LYS A 398 -13.01 -39.80 5.37
C LYS A 398 -12.81 -38.50 6.12
N LEU A 399 -12.12 -37.55 5.50
CA LEU A 399 -11.81 -36.26 6.09
C LEU A 399 -12.38 -35.13 5.22
N LYS A 400 -12.85 -34.04 5.85
CA LYS A 400 -13.16 -32.81 5.12
C LYS A 400 -11.85 -32.12 4.74
N ILE A 401 -11.36 -32.39 3.54
CA ILE A 401 -10.15 -31.82 2.98
C ILE A 401 -10.52 -30.76 1.93
N ARG A 402 -9.74 -29.69 1.86
CA ARG A 402 -9.95 -28.59 0.90
C ARG A 402 -8.62 -28.08 0.37
N ASN A 403 -8.56 -27.83 -0.94
CA ASN A 403 -7.45 -27.12 -1.55
C ASN A 403 -7.55 -25.61 -1.21
N VAL A 404 -6.51 -25.05 -0.60
CA VAL A 404 -6.45 -23.65 -0.19
C VAL A 404 -5.35 -22.87 -0.90
N SER A 405 -4.68 -23.45 -1.89
CA SER A 405 -3.60 -22.82 -2.66
C SER A 405 -3.97 -21.46 -3.29
N LYS A 406 -5.25 -21.28 -3.64
CA LYS A 406 -5.79 -20.03 -4.25
C LYS A 406 -6.63 -19.19 -3.29
N THR A 407 -6.66 -19.51 -2.00
CA THR A 407 -7.46 -18.81 -0.99
C THR A 407 -6.59 -18.30 0.15
N GLY A 408 -6.95 -17.16 0.74
CA GLY A 408 -6.28 -16.68 1.97
C GLY A 408 -6.57 -17.64 3.13
N HIS A 409 -5.53 -18.15 3.79
CA HIS A 409 -5.62 -19.05 4.93
C HIS A 409 -4.56 -18.77 6.01
N LEU A 410 -4.73 -19.38 7.19
CA LEU A 410 -3.78 -19.28 8.30
C LEU A 410 -2.78 -20.44 8.21
N GLY A 411 -1.47 -20.15 8.20
CA GLY A 411 -0.41 -21.16 8.12
C GLY A 411 0.27 -21.23 6.76
N VAL A 412 1.03 -22.31 6.54
CA VAL A 412 1.81 -22.55 5.31
C VAL A 412 1.39 -23.88 4.72
N GLY A 413 1.03 -23.91 3.43
CA GLY A 413 0.68 -25.12 2.67
C GLY A 413 -0.69 -25.04 2.00
N ASP A 414 -0.99 -26.02 1.14
CA ASP A 414 -2.13 -25.99 0.23
C ASP A 414 -3.29 -26.89 0.67
N VAL A 415 -3.08 -27.71 1.70
CA VAL A 415 -4.05 -28.70 2.18
C VAL A 415 -4.66 -28.26 3.51
N GLU A 416 -5.97 -27.98 3.50
CA GLU A 416 -6.75 -27.70 4.70
C GLU A 416 -7.52 -28.95 5.13
N VAL A 417 -7.41 -29.31 6.41
CA VAL A 417 -8.12 -30.48 7.00
C VAL A 417 -8.87 -30.06 8.25
N LYS A 418 -10.14 -30.47 8.38
CA LYS A 418 -10.96 -30.21 9.56
C LYS A 418 -11.08 -31.46 10.44
N LEU A 419 -10.48 -31.43 11.63
CA LEU A 419 -10.57 -32.50 12.62
C LEU A 419 -11.69 -32.19 13.63
N LYS A 420 -12.71 -33.05 13.67
CA LYS A 420 -13.89 -32.89 14.53
C LYS A 420 -14.05 -33.98 15.58
N THR A 421 -13.57 -35.21 15.29
CA THR A 421 -13.77 -36.38 16.12
C THR A 421 -12.45 -37.13 16.33
N LYS A 422 -12.39 -37.97 17.39
CA LYS A 422 -11.18 -38.72 17.74
C LYS A 422 -10.86 -39.83 16.71
N GLU A 423 -11.89 -40.40 16.10
CA GLU A 423 -11.77 -41.44 15.08
C GLU A 423 -10.96 -40.96 13.87
N ASN A 424 -10.96 -39.66 13.62
CA ASN A 424 -10.27 -39.03 12.50
C ASN A 424 -8.80 -38.65 12.82
N ILE A 425 -8.36 -38.75 14.07
CA ILE A 425 -6.98 -38.41 14.46
C ILE A 425 -5.94 -39.23 13.71
N PRO A 426 -6.07 -40.58 13.56
CA PRO A 426 -5.08 -41.37 12.84
C PRO A 426 -4.89 -40.95 11.38
N TYR A 427 -5.97 -40.57 10.70
CA TYR A 427 -5.92 -40.06 9.32
C TYR A 427 -5.24 -38.70 9.23
N CYS A 428 -5.58 -37.75 10.12
CA CYS A 428 -4.91 -36.47 10.22
C CYS A 428 -3.42 -36.63 10.53
N LEU A 429 -3.05 -37.54 11.41
CA LEU A 429 -1.66 -37.83 11.75
C LEU A 429 -0.89 -38.41 10.56
N GLY A 430 -1.53 -39.29 9.75
CA GLY A 430 -0.97 -39.78 8.50
C GLY A 430 -0.59 -38.66 7.54
N LEU A 431 -1.50 -37.68 7.32
CA LEU A 431 -1.24 -36.54 6.48
C LEU A 431 -0.15 -35.59 7.06
N ILE A 432 -0.12 -35.41 8.37
CA ILE A 432 0.92 -34.66 9.05
C ILE A 432 2.30 -35.31 8.87
N LYS A 433 2.39 -36.63 8.91
CA LYS A 433 3.62 -37.39 8.64
C LYS A 433 4.09 -37.17 7.20
N GLN A 434 3.19 -37.29 6.23
CA GLN A 434 3.51 -37.02 4.81
C GLN A 434 4.05 -35.59 4.62
N ALA A 435 3.39 -34.57 5.23
CA ALA A 435 3.87 -33.22 5.18
C ALA A 435 5.26 -33.05 5.83
N LEU A 436 5.53 -33.73 6.94
CA LEU A 436 6.85 -33.75 7.59
C LEU A 436 7.91 -34.41 6.69
N GLU A 437 7.64 -35.61 6.16
CA GLU A 437 8.56 -36.33 5.28
C GLU A 437 8.92 -35.54 4.02
N LYS A 438 7.96 -34.83 3.42
CA LYS A 438 8.20 -33.92 2.30
C LYS A 438 9.19 -32.81 2.65
N GLN A 439 9.09 -32.21 3.83
CA GLN A 439 10.01 -31.18 4.27
C GLN A 439 11.41 -31.73 4.61
N MET A 440 11.50 -33.00 5.00
CA MET A 440 12.78 -33.69 5.24
C MET A 440 13.44 -34.17 3.95
N GLY A 441 12.65 -34.63 2.95
CA GLY A 441 13.14 -35.18 1.68
C GLY A 441 13.65 -34.18 0.65
N GLY A 442 13.32 -32.88 0.78
CA GLY A 442 13.70 -31.82 -0.16
C GLY A 442 15.20 -31.49 -0.24
N ARG A 443 16.06 -32.15 0.55
CA ARG A 443 17.53 -31.94 0.57
C ARG A 443 18.37 -33.03 -0.08
N THR A 444 17.81 -34.09 -0.64
CA THR A 444 18.57 -35.18 -1.25
C THR A 444 18.70 -35.10 -2.78
N GLY A 445 18.31 -33.97 -3.41
CA GLY A 445 18.45 -33.74 -4.84
C GLY A 445 19.51 -32.71 -5.19
N ASN A 446 20.71 -33.14 -5.60
CA ASN A 446 21.84 -32.43 -6.26
C ASN A 446 23.03 -32.03 -5.40
N LYS A 447 23.92 -32.97 -5.16
CA LYS A 447 25.38 -32.76 -5.25
C LYS A 447 25.98 -33.90 -6.04
N ASN A 448 26.05 -33.77 -7.34
CA ASN A 448 27.06 -34.47 -8.13
C ASN A 448 28.36 -33.67 -8.03
N PRO A 449 29.47 -34.22 -7.58
CA PRO A 449 30.78 -33.63 -7.76
C PRO A 449 31.26 -33.95 -9.19
N THR A 450 31.41 -32.97 -9.99
CA THR A 450 32.20 -33.08 -11.22
C THR A 450 33.66 -32.96 -10.86
N TYR A 451 34.41 -34.00 -11.29
CA TYR A 451 35.87 -34.00 -11.40
C TYR A 451 36.40 -32.92 -12.30
#